data_96e039851c1b96492154f516f1f78fd0
#
_entry.id   96e039851c1b96492154f516f1f78fd0
#
_cell.length_a   1.000
_cell.length_b   1.000
_cell.length_c   1.000
_cell.angle_alpha   90.00
_cell.angle_beta   90.00
_cell.angle_gamma   90.00
#
_symmetry.space_group_name_H-M   'P 1'
#
loop_
_entity.id
_entity.type
_entity.pdbx_description
1 polymer ?
#
loop_
_entity_poly.entity_id
_entity_poly.type
_entity_poly.pdbx_seq_one_letter_code
_entity_poly.pdbx_strand_id
1 'polypeptide(L)'
;MPCDGLVASRETGVDDLKQAISRQLENPTVPHNPLVFPKDIADEIHTLTQELCANNVEKALWIAEQILESDKELGLRTLKSGFPKAELRINALNKHYNGDLDMAIADVRYSFVSKVASSCITRDNEVNQTITDKIDKIVLHRWLGVPIFLAVMYLMFIFSINVGSAFIDFFDILFGAIFIDGFGELLTSIGTPEWLKTILADGIGGGIQCISTFIPFIFCLFLALSFLEDSGYMARAAFVMDRLMRALGLPGKAFVPLIVGFGCGVPAIMATRTMEQKQDRITTVLMAPFMSCGARLPVYVLFATAFWPMSGQNLVFGLYLIGILAAIATGFMLKRTALAGQTSAFVMEIPPYHLPTAKNVLLRTWDRLKSFIFRAGKVIVVLVAVLCFLNSLGTDGSFRNQDTDKSVLSQIGKTIVPVFKPMGVSAENWPAAIGVFTGILAKEAVVGTLDSLYSGIGDKSGRRGCFGRTGSQD
;
A
#
# COMPACT_ATOMS: atom_id res chain seq x y z
N MET A 1 -18.61 5.81 -36.78
CA MET A 1 -18.86 5.84 -35.33
C MET A 1 -19.01 7.29 -34.92
N PRO A 2 -19.98 7.66 -34.10
CA PRO A 2 -20.05 9.01 -33.56
C PRO A 2 -18.83 9.25 -32.64
N CYS A 3 -18.23 10.43 -32.77
CA CYS A 3 -17.12 10.86 -31.93
C CYS A 3 -17.62 11.99 -31.04
N ASP A 4 -17.90 11.68 -29.79
CA ASP A 4 -18.35 12.67 -28.80
C ASP A 4 -17.18 13.02 -27.86
N GLY A 5 -16.91 14.32 -27.73
CA GLY A 5 -15.87 14.81 -26.86
C GLY A 5 -16.31 14.75 -25.38
N LEU A 6 -15.56 14.01 -24.55
CA LEU A 6 -15.84 13.86 -23.12
C LEU A 6 -14.71 14.41 -22.26
N VAL A 7 -15.06 15.25 -21.27
CA VAL A 7 -14.14 15.64 -20.18
C VAL A 7 -14.72 15.15 -18.87
N ALA A 8 -14.36 13.93 -18.49
CA ALA A 8 -14.92 13.25 -17.31
C ALA A 8 -14.74 14.03 -16.00
N SER A 9 -13.60 14.72 -15.81
CA SER A 9 -13.31 15.52 -14.62
C SER A 9 -14.20 16.76 -14.46
N ARG A 10 -14.85 17.21 -15.56
CA ARG A 10 -15.75 18.37 -15.59
C ARG A 10 -17.20 17.98 -15.86
N GLU A 11 -17.49 16.69 -15.98
CA GLU A 11 -18.81 16.15 -16.36
C GLU A 11 -19.34 16.70 -17.70
N THR A 12 -18.45 17.25 -18.56
CA THR A 12 -18.82 17.82 -19.85
C THR A 12 -18.94 16.69 -20.87
N GLY A 13 -20.04 16.63 -21.63
CA GLY A 13 -20.29 15.62 -22.67
C GLY A 13 -20.80 14.27 -22.14
N VAL A 14 -21.08 14.12 -20.84
CA VAL A 14 -21.57 12.87 -20.25
C VAL A 14 -22.97 12.53 -20.77
N ASP A 15 -23.83 13.52 -20.95
CA ASP A 15 -25.19 13.28 -21.43
C ASP A 15 -25.20 12.96 -22.94
N ASP A 16 -24.29 13.56 -23.71
CA ASP A 16 -24.07 13.22 -25.11
C ASP A 16 -23.60 11.76 -25.27
N LEU A 17 -22.67 11.32 -24.39
CA LEU A 17 -22.23 9.91 -24.33
C LEU A 17 -23.39 8.96 -24.02
N LYS A 18 -24.25 9.30 -23.03
CA LYS A 18 -25.44 8.47 -22.72
C LYS A 18 -26.39 8.36 -23.90
N GLN A 19 -26.62 9.47 -24.61
CA GLN A 19 -27.47 9.47 -25.82
C GLN A 19 -26.83 8.66 -26.95
N ALA A 20 -25.50 8.76 -27.15
CA ALA A 20 -24.80 7.99 -28.17
C ALA A 20 -24.88 6.48 -27.88
N ILE A 21 -24.73 6.08 -26.60
CA ILE A 21 -24.90 4.69 -26.16
C ILE A 21 -26.34 4.21 -26.43
N SER A 22 -27.36 5.01 -26.09
CA SER A 22 -28.76 4.66 -26.31
C SER A 22 -29.05 4.45 -27.80
N ARG A 23 -28.60 5.37 -28.67
CA ARG A 23 -28.73 5.24 -30.12
C ARG A 23 -28.06 3.99 -30.68
N GLN A 24 -26.85 3.65 -30.15
CA GLN A 24 -26.11 2.48 -30.59
C GLN A 24 -26.77 1.16 -30.13
N LEU A 25 -27.47 1.17 -29.00
CA LEU A 25 -28.27 0.03 -28.52
C LEU A 25 -29.53 -0.18 -29.36
N GLU A 26 -30.17 0.91 -29.79
CA GLU A 26 -31.35 0.85 -30.68
C GLU A 26 -31.00 0.40 -32.09
N ASN A 27 -29.86 0.86 -32.63
CA ASN A 27 -29.41 0.54 -34.00
C ASN A 27 -27.93 0.09 -33.94
N PRO A 28 -27.66 -1.17 -33.60
CA PRO A 28 -26.29 -1.66 -33.48
C PRO A 28 -25.59 -1.68 -34.83
N THR A 29 -24.54 -0.87 -34.98
CA THR A 29 -23.68 -0.90 -36.17
C THR A 29 -22.44 -1.74 -35.86
N VAL A 30 -22.25 -2.78 -36.68
CA VAL A 30 -21.01 -3.59 -36.58
C VAL A 30 -19.89 -2.84 -37.30
N PRO A 31 -18.80 -2.46 -36.63
CA PRO A 31 -17.68 -1.80 -37.29
C PRO A 31 -17.03 -2.77 -38.28
N HIS A 32 -16.87 -2.30 -39.53
CA HIS A 32 -16.08 -3.02 -40.50
C HIS A 32 -14.59 -2.87 -40.12
N ASN A 33 -13.92 -3.98 -39.86
CA ASN A 33 -12.52 -3.98 -39.42
C ASN A 33 -11.61 -3.93 -40.68
N PRO A 34 -10.95 -2.80 -40.96
CA PRO A 34 -10.06 -2.68 -42.11
C PRO A 34 -8.62 -3.10 -41.80
N LEU A 35 -8.33 -3.79 -40.67
CA LEU A 35 -7.01 -4.25 -40.36
C LEU A 35 -6.54 -5.31 -41.37
N VAL A 36 -5.44 -5.05 -42.02
CA VAL A 36 -4.81 -5.97 -42.95
C VAL A 36 -3.59 -6.56 -42.27
N PHE A 37 -3.73 -7.78 -41.80
CA PHE A 37 -2.61 -8.54 -41.24
C PHE A 37 -1.68 -9.11 -42.33
N PRO A 38 -0.41 -9.39 -42.07
CA PRO A 38 0.43 -10.23 -42.92
C PRO A 38 -0.27 -11.55 -43.26
N LYS A 39 -0.02 -12.08 -44.45
CA LYS A 39 -0.77 -13.24 -44.98
C LYS A 39 -0.74 -14.46 -44.06
N ASP A 40 0.42 -14.75 -43.50
CA ASP A 40 0.65 -15.85 -42.55
C ASP A 40 -0.18 -15.73 -41.26
N ILE A 41 -0.26 -14.52 -40.70
CA ILE A 41 -1.09 -14.21 -39.52
C ILE A 41 -2.58 -14.23 -39.89
N ALA A 42 -2.95 -13.65 -41.03
CA ALA A 42 -4.32 -13.61 -41.50
C ALA A 42 -4.88 -15.02 -41.79
N ASP A 43 -4.09 -15.88 -42.42
CA ASP A 43 -4.46 -17.26 -42.72
C ASP A 43 -4.67 -18.06 -41.44
N GLU A 44 -3.83 -17.85 -40.43
CA GLU A 44 -4.01 -18.51 -39.13
C GLU A 44 -5.21 -17.98 -38.34
N ILE A 45 -5.46 -16.67 -38.36
CA ILE A 45 -6.68 -16.07 -37.78
C ILE A 45 -7.93 -16.69 -38.43
N HIS A 46 -7.94 -16.81 -39.74
CA HIS A 46 -9.06 -17.37 -40.50
C HIS A 46 -9.27 -18.85 -40.13
N THR A 47 -8.21 -19.63 -40.07
CA THR A 47 -8.24 -21.06 -39.74
C THR A 47 -8.74 -21.28 -38.31
N LEU A 48 -8.21 -20.53 -37.34
CA LEU A 48 -8.66 -20.56 -35.95
C LEU A 48 -10.13 -20.15 -35.82
N THR A 49 -10.53 -19.11 -36.54
CA THR A 49 -11.92 -18.65 -36.53
C THR A 49 -12.88 -19.74 -37.04
N GLN A 50 -12.53 -20.45 -38.12
CA GLN A 50 -13.31 -21.58 -38.62
C GLN A 50 -13.41 -22.72 -37.63
N GLU A 51 -12.27 -23.10 -37.00
CA GLU A 51 -12.23 -24.17 -36.00
C GLU A 51 -13.09 -23.80 -34.75
N LEU A 52 -13.04 -22.54 -34.30
CA LEU A 52 -13.84 -22.04 -33.18
C LEU A 52 -15.33 -21.96 -33.52
N CYS A 53 -15.69 -21.50 -34.73
CA CYS A 53 -17.07 -21.49 -35.21
C CYS A 53 -17.66 -22.91 -35.31
N ALA A 54 -16.89 -23.90 -35.79
CA ALA A 54 -17.31 -25.29 -35.84
C ALA A 54 -17.66 -25.88 -34.47
N ASN A 55 -17.08 -25.32 -33.41
CA ASN A 55 -17.32 -25.70 -31.99
C ASN A 55 -18.32 -24.77 -31.27
N ASN A 56 -19.11 -23.99 -32.01
CA ASN A 56 -20.14 -23.07 -31.49
C ASN A 56 -19.59 -22.02 -30.49
N VAL A 57 -18.36 -21.57 -30.69
CA VAL A 57 -17.76 -20.53 -29.83
C VAL A 57 -18.24 -19.15 -30.32
N GLU A 58 -18.95 -18.43 -29.47
CA GLU A 58 -19.35 -17.05 -29.76
C GLU A 58 -18.12 -16.14 -29.88
N LYS A 59 -18.21 -15.13 -30.79
CA LYS A 59 -17.12 -14.18 -31.04
C LYS A 59 -15.80 -14.83 -31.48
N ALA A 60 -15.88 -15.89 -32.28
CA ALA A 60 -14.74 -16.71 -32.70
C ALA A 60 -13.57 -15.90 -33.28
N LEU A 61 -13.83 -14.87 -34.09
CA LEU A 61 -12.81 -13.98 -34.66
C LEU A 61 -12.01 -13.25 -33.58
N TRP A 62 -12.70 -12.66 -32.62
CA TRP A 62 -12.05 -11.95 -31.52
C TRP A 62 -11.22 -12.89 -30.65
N ILE A 63 -11.74 -14.09 -30.36
CA ILE A 63 -11.02 -15.10 -29.59
C ILE A 63 -9.80 -15.59 -30.36
N ALA A 64 -9.87 -15.78 -31.67
CA ALA A 64 -8.74 -16.17 -32.50
C ALA A 64 -7.61 -15.11 -32.46
N GLU A 65 -7.95 -13.82 -32.56
CA GLU A 65 -7.00 -12.72 -32.41
C GLU A 65 -6.35 -12.69 -31.02
N GLN A 66 -7.14 -12.86 -29.95
CA GLN A 66 -6.63 -12.85 -28.56
C GLN A 66 -5.70 -14.05 -28.27
N ILE A 67 -5.98 -15.22 -28.85
CA ILE A 67 -5.11 -16.40 -28.72
C ILE A 67 -3.73 -16.12 -29.33
N LEU A 68 -3.68 -15.43 -30.47
CA LEU A 68 -2.43 -15.06 -31.13
C LEU A 68 -1.67 -13.93 -30.43
N GLU A 69 -2.36 -13.04 -29.71
CA GLU A 69 -1.77 -11.98 -28.88
C GLU A 69 -1.19 -12.45 -27.56
N SER A 70 -1.08 -13.77 -27.34
CA SER A 70 -0.49 -14.33 -26.11
C SER A 70 -1.23 -14.04 -24.80
N ASP A 71 -2.55 -13.89 -24.83
CA ASP A 71 -3.34 -14.00 -23.61
C ASP A 71 -3.31 -15.45 -23.12
N LYS A 72 -2.21 -15.77 -22.39
CA LYS A 72 -1.90 -17.13 -21.91
C LYS A 72 -3.05 -17.75 -21.11
N GLU A 73 -3.86 -16.93 -20.47
CA GLU A 73 -4.96 -17.44 -19.65
C GLU A 73 -6.17 -17.81 -20.51
N LEU A 74 -6.52 -17.01 -21.48
CA LEU A 74 -7.60 -17.27 -22.42
C LEU A 74 -7.19 -18.37 -23.42
N GLY A 75 -6.00 -18.28 -23.98
CA GLY A 75 -5.44 -19.26 -24.90
C GLY A 75 -5.32 -20.65 -24.26
N LEU A 76 -4.80 -20.74 -23.04
CA LEU A 76 -4.68 -22.02 -22.30
C LEU A 76 -6.04 -22.62 -21.94
N ARG A 77 -7.04 -21.81 -21.62
CA ARG A 77 -8.39 -22.30 -21.34
C ARG A 77 -9.07 -22.81 -22.61
N THR A 78 -8.96 -22.09 -23.71
CA THR A 78 -9.60 -22.44 -24.99
C THR A 78 -8.86 -23.57 -25.71
N LEU A 79 -7.53 -23.55 -25.74
CA LEU A 79 -6.71 -24.58 -26.41
C LEU A 79 -6.69 -25.90 -25.64
N LYS A 80 -6.67 -25.90 -24.29
CA LYS A 80 -6.76 -27.13 -23.48
C LYS A 80 -8.08 -27.86 -23.63
N SER A 81 -9.14 -27.17 -24.05
CA SER A 81 -10.45 -27.77 -24.21
C SER A 81 -10.69 -28.49 -25.54
N GLY A 82 -9.69 -28.61 -26.45
CA GLY A 82 -9.87 -29.44 -27.63
C GLY A 82 -9.12 -29.12 -28.93
N PHE A 83 -8.12 -28.22 -28.91
CA PHE A 83 -7.45 -27.78 -30.15
C PHE A 83 -5.91 -28.06 -30.15
N PRO A 84 -5.45 -29.30 -30.05
CA PRO A 84 -4.00 -29.58 -29.99
C PRO A 84 -3.25 -29.22 -31.27
N LYS A 85 -3.89 -29.23 -32.43
CA LYS A 85 -3.29 -28.86 -33.72
C LYS A 85 -3.09 -27.32 -33.82
N ALA A 86 -3.96 -26.52 -33.22
CA ALA A 86 -3.83 -25.08 -33.20
C ALA A 86 -2.60 -24.64 -32.40
N GLU A 87 -2.33 -25.26 -31.27
CA GLU A 87 -1.15 -24.96 -30.43
C GLU A 87 0.17 -25.17 -31.21
N LEU A 88 0.26 -26.26 -31.98
CA LEU A 88 1.44 -26.52 -32.80
C LEU A 88 1.65 -25.47 -33.89
N ARG A 89 0.57 -25.01 -34.57
CA ARG A 89 0.62 -23.97 -35.61
C ARG A 89 1.02 -22.62 -35.02
N ILE A 90 0.43 -22.25 -33.90
CA ILE A 90 0.74 -20.99 -33.19
C ILE A 90 2.20 -20.98 -32.73
N ASN A 91 2.70 -22.08 -32.19
CA ASN A 91 4.09 -22.19 -31.79
C ASN A 91 5.05 -22.11 -33.01
N ALA A 92 4.68 -22.69 -34.13
CA ALA A 92 5.44 -22.58 -35.36
C ALA A 92 5.46 -21.14 -35.90
N LEU A 93 4.31 -20.44 -35.88
CA LEU A 93 4.18 -19.06 -36.26
C LEU A 93 4.99 -18.15 -35.32
N ASN A 94 4.89 -18.35 -34.02
CA ASN A 94 5.64 -17.59 -33.02
C ASN A 94 7.16 -17.80 -33.20
N LYS A 95 7.61 -19.00 -33.57
CA LYS A 95 9.01 -19.25 -33.90
C LYS A 95 9.45 -18.52 -35.18
N HIS A 96 8.55 -18.36 -36.17
CA HIS A 96 8.81 -17.59 -37.39
C HIS A 96 9.06 -16.11 -37.06
N TYR A 97 8.36 -15.57 -36.07
CA TYR A 97 8.52 -14.20 -35.56
C TYR A 97 9.53 -14.09 -34.41
N ASN A 98 10.46 -15.05 -34.26
CA ASN A 98 11.48 -15.09 -33.20
C ASN A 98 10.95 -15.00 -31.74
N GLY A 99 9.70 -15.35 -31.51
CA GLY A 99 9.08 -15.28 -30.21
C GLY A 99 8.26 -14.00 -29.95
N ASP A 100 8.23 -13.05 -30.91
CA ASP A 100 7.61 -11.73 -30.80
C ASP A 100 6.36 -11.59 -31.70
N LEU A 101 5.53 -12.64 -31.80
CA LEU A 101 4.30 -12.64 -32.60
C LEU A 101 3.30 -11.59 -32.10
N ASP A 102 3.19 -11.43 -30.80
CA ASP A 102 2.36 -10.40 -30.14
C ASP A 102 2.78 -8.98 -30.56
N MET A 103 4.09 -8.76 -30.66
CA MET A 103 4.63 -7.47 -31.12
C MET A 103 4.31 -7.24 -32.59
N ALA A 104 4.37 -8.25 -33.45
CA ALA A 104 4.00 -8.14 -34.86
C ALA A 104 2.51 -7.77 -35.04
N ILE A 105 1.61 -8.36 -34.25
CA ILE A 105 0.17 -8.04 -34.25
C ILE A 105 -0.06 -6.62 -33.73
N ALA A 106 0.63 -6.22 -32.66
CA ALA A 106 0.54 -4.88 -32.13
C ALA A 106 1.01 -3.83 -33.13
N ASP A 107 2.11 -4.10 -33.85
CA ASP A 107 2.65 -3.19 -34.88
C ASP A 107 1.64 -2.91 -36.00
N VAL A 108 0.91 -3.93 -36.45
CA VAL A 108 -0.16 -3.75 -37.45
C VAL A 108 -1.25 -2.82 -36.93
N ARG A 109 -1.71 -3.01 -35.69
CA ARG A 109 -2.73 -2.15 -35.07
C ARG A 109 -2.24 -0.72 -34.87
N TYR A 110 -1.03 -0.54 -34.35
CA TYR A 110 -0.44 0.79 -34.16
C TYR A 110 -0.19 1.51 -35.48
N SER A 111 0.29 0.80 -36.51
CA SER A 111 0.49 1.36 -37.85
C SER A 111 -0.83 1.82 -38.45
N PHE A 112 -1.89 1.03 -38.31
CA PHE A 112 -3.24 1.42 -38.76
C PHE A 112 -3.74 2.67 -38.00
N VAL A 113 -3.69 2.66 -36.66
CA VAL A 113 -4.10 3.80 -35.84
C VAL A 113 -3.29 5.05 -36.18
N SER A 114 -1.97 4.92 -36.35
CA SER A 114 -1.10 6.03 -36.73
C SER A 114 -1.47 6.60 -38.11
N LYS A 115 -1.77 5.73 -39.07
CA LYS A 115 -2.21 6.15 -40.40
C LYS A 115 -3.55 6.90 -40.38
N VAL A 116 -4.52 6.38 -39.62
CA VAL A 116 -5.80 7.04 -39.45
C VAL A 116 -5.62 8.36 -38.69
N ALA A 117 -4.90 8.37 -37.60
CA ALA A 117 -4.62 9.58 -36.84
C ALA A 117 -3.92 10.65 -37.68
N SER A 118 -2.92 10.28 -38.47
CA SER A 118 -2.21 11.24 -39.35
C SER A 118 -3.09 11.82 -40.45
N SER A 119 -4.13 11.09 -40.88
CA SER A 119 -5.09 11.60 -41.89
C SER A 119 -6.20 12.45 -41.30
N CYS A 120 -6.53 12.28 -40.01
CA CYS A 120 -7.65 12.94 -39.35
C CYS A 120 -7.20 14.11 -38.43
N ILE A 121 -5.93 14.10 -37.96
CA ILE A 121 -5.42 15.12 -37.06
C ILE A 121 -4.71 16.22 -37.88
N THR A 122 -5.35 17.37 -38.01
CA THR A 122 -4.70 18.60 -38.43
C THR A 122 -4.09 19.26 -37.20
N ARG A 123 -2.76 19.31 -37.11
CA ARG A 123 -2.06 20.04 -36.04
C ARG A 123 -2.01 21.51 -36.45
N ASP A 124 -2.93 22.31 -35.93
CA ASP A 124 -3.02 23.77 -36.23
C ASP A 124 -1.91 24.61 -35.57
N ASN A 125 -1.16 24.06 -34.62
CA ASN A 125 -0.04 24.76 -34.00
C ASN A 125 1.11 23.81 -33.67
N GLU A 126 2.34 24.27 -33.86
CA GLU A 126 3.50 23.75 -33.16
C GLU A 126 3.16 23.71 -31.66
N VAL A 127 3.40 22.56 -31.04
CA VAL A 127 3.10 22.35 -29.60
C VAL A 127 3.84 23.43 -28.81
N ASN A 128 3.14 24.52 -28.51
CA ASN A 128 3.62 25.48 -27.54
C ASN A 128 3.93 24.70 -26.26
N GLN A 129 5.19 24.78 -25.81
CA GLN A 129 5.61 24.11 -24.59
C GLN A 129 4.61 24.45 -23.49
N THR A 130 3.82 23.46 -23.09
CA THR A 130 2.84 23.62 -22.03
C THR A 130 3.56 23.92 -20.71
N ILE A 131 2.85 24.49 -19.75
CA ILE A 131 3.39 24.66 -18.38
C ILE A 131 3.88 23.32 -17.85
N THR A 132 3.18 22.24 -18.19
CA THR A 132 3.56 20.87 -17.86
C THR A 132 4.95 20.53 -18.36
N ASP A 133 5.26 20.82 -19.63
CA ASP A 133 6.57 20.50 -20.23
C ASP A 133 7.72 21.26 -19.56
N LYS A 134 7.46 22.52 -19.16
CA LYS A 134 8.46 23.32 -18.43
C LYS A 134 8.75 22.75 -17.05
N ILE A 135 7.72 22.33 -16.32
CA ILE A 135 7.87 21.68 -15.02
C ILE A 135 8.56 20.33 -15.18
N ASP A 136 8.16 19.53 -16.17
CA ASP A 136 8.72 18.20 -16.43
C ASP A 136 10.20 18.26 -16.79
N LYS A 137 10.65 19.27 -17.48
CA LYS A 137 12.06 19.48 -17.78
C LYS A 137 12.94 19.58 -16.52
N ILE A 138 12.37 20.07 -15.41
CA ILE A 138 13.05 20.17 -14.11
C ILE A 138 12.84 18.89 -13.29
N VAL A 139 11.60 18.44 -13.18
CA VAL A 139 11.20 17.31 -12.31
C VAL A 139 11.73 15.97 -12.83
N LEU A 140 11.76 15.78 -14.16
CA LEU A 140 12.28 14.56 -14.80
C LEU A 140 13.78 14.63 -15.07
N HIS A 141 14.45 15.70 -14.67
CA HIS A 141 15.88 15.82 -14.87
C HIS A 141 16.65 14.73 -14.13
N ARG A 142 17.62 14.11 -14.81
CA ARG A 142 18.36 12.92 -14.34
C ARG A 142 18.95 13.04 -12.92
N TRP A 143 19.46 14.22 -12.58
CA TRP A 143 20.12 14.49 -11.29
C TRP A 143 19.23 15.23 -10.31
N LEU A 144 18.33 16.11 -10.79
CA LEU A 144 17.43 16.91 -9.96
C LEU A 144 16.15 16.16 -9.58
N GLY A 145 15.72 15.19 -10.37
CA GLY A 145 14.47 14.47 -10.13
C GLY A 145 14.43 13.75 -8.79
N VAL A 146 15.54 13.10 -8.39
CA VAL A 146 15.60 12.39 -7.10
C VAL A 146 15.59 13.36 -5.91
N PRO A 147 16.41 14.43 -5.84
CA PRO A 147 16.31 15.43 -4.79
C PRO A 147 14.95 16.11 -4.70
N ILE A 148 14.34 16.46 -5.84
CA ILE A 148 13.00 17.08 -5.87
C ILE A 148 11.98 16.09 -5.29
N PHE A 149 12.03 14.84 -5.70
CA PHE A 149 11.17 13.79 -5.17
C PHE A 149 11.31 13.66 -3.64
N LEU A 150 12.54 13.60 -3.13
CA LEU A 150 12.79 13.53 -1.68
C LEU A 150 12.29 14.78 -0.96
N ALA A 151 12.44 15.97 -1.55
CA ALA A 151 11.92 17.22 -0.98
C ALA A 151 10.38 17.22 -0.90
N VAL A 152 9.70 16.78 -1.96
CA VAL A 152 8.22 16.67 -1.97
C VAL A 152 7.74 15.66 -0.93
N MET A 153 8.40 14.51 -0.82
CA MET A 153 8.07 13.51 0.20
C MET A 153 8.33 14.04 1.62
N TYR A 154 9.43 14.76 1.81
CA TYR A 154 9.75 15.38 3.10
C TYR A 154 8.68 16.42 3.51
N LEU A 155 8.26 17.28 2.59
CA LEU A 155 7.17 18.23 2.82
C LEU A 155 5.85 17.53 3.16
N MET A 156 5.53 16.43 2.46
CA MET A 156 4.36 15.62 2.75
C MET A 156 4.42 15.07 4.19
N PHE A 157 5.57 14.56 4.63
CA PHE A 157 5.73 14.05 6.00
C PHE A 157 5.66 15.16 7.05
N ILE A 158 6.33 16.30 6.83
CA ILE A 158 6.21 17.47 7.73
C ILE A 158 4.75 17.90 7.88
N PHE A 159 4.04 18.03 6.77
CA PHE A 159 2.62 18.38 6.80
C PHE A 159 1.81 17.36 7.62
N SER A 160 1.99 16.06 7.35
CA SER A 160 1.24 14.99 8.00
C SER A 160 1.56 14.90 9.50
N ILE A 161 2.82 15.09 9.90
CA ILE A 161 3.23 15.04 11.30
C ILE A 161 2.75 16.29 12.03
N ASN A 162 3.07 17.49 11.56
CA ASN A 162 2.78 18.72 12.30
C ASN A 162 1.28 18.98 12.42
N VAL A 163 0.54 18.81 11.32
CA VAL A 163 -0.93 18.99 11.35
C VAL A 163 -1.61 17.83 12.06
N GLY A 164 -1.15 16.58 11.81
CA GLY A 164 -1.71 15.42 12.45
C GLY A 164 -1.50 15.40 13.96
N SER A 165 -0.29 15.73 14.45
CA SER A 165 0.01 15.72 15.87
C SER A 165 -0.80 16.76 16.66
N ALA A 166 -1.13 17.90 16.07
CA ALA A 166 -1.94 18.93 16.72
C ALA A 166 -3.34 18.44 17.16
N PHE A 167 -3.84 17.39 16.51
CA PHE A 167 -5.16 16.83 16.83
C PHE A 167 -5.10 15.54 17.65
N ILE A 168 -3.93 14.96 17.87
CA ILE A 168 -3.79 13.68 18.59
C ILE A 168 -4.34 13.78 19.99
N ASP A 169 -3.92 14.78 20.77
CA ASP A 169 -4.34 14.96 22.16
C ASP A 169 -5.86 15.20 22.26
N PHE A 170 -6.44 15.94 21.32
CA PHE A 170 -7.88 16.14 21.27
C PHE A 170 -8.64 14.82 21.09
N PHE A 171 -8.20 13.99 20.16
CA PHE A 171 -8.83 12.68 19.91
C PHE A 171 -8.60 11.72 21.08
N ASP A 172 -7.41 11.73 21.69
CA ASP A 172 -7.07 10.89 22.82
C ASP A 172 -7.96 11.19 24.04
N ILE A 173 -8.05 12.47 24.43
CA ILE A 173 -8.89 12.93 25.54
C ILE A 173 -10.37 12.67 25.25
N LEU A 174 -10.83 12.99 24.04
CA LEU A 174 -12.23 12.84 23.66
C LEU A 174 -12.68 11.37 23.72
N PHE A 175 -11.92 10.48 23.10
CA PHE A 175 -12.28 9.06 23.04
C PHE A 175 -12.03 8.36 24.38
N GLY A 176 -11.00 8.75 25.13
CA GLY A 176 -10.76 8.31 26.50
C GLY A 176 -11.92 8.66 27.43
N ALA A 177 -12.34 9.94 27.45
CA ALA A 177 -13.44 10.38 28.26
C ALA A 177 -14.78 9.70 27.90
N ILE A 178 -15.04 9.42 26.62
CA ILE A 178 -16.29 8.78 26.17
C ILE A 178 -16.26 7.27 26.44
N PHE A 179 -15.22 6.57 25.95
CA PHE A 179 -15.22 5.10 25.89
C PHE A 179 -14.59 4.41 27.09
N ILE A 180 -13.68 5.09 27.81
CA ILE A 180 -13.09 4.52 29.03
C ILE A 180 -13.81 5.06 30.26
N ASP A 181 -13.77 6.38 30.47
CA ASP A 181 -14.31 6.98 31.69
C ASP A 181 -15.85 6.94 31.71
N GLY A 182 -16.52 7.56 30.73
CA GLY A 182 -17.97 7.65 30.69
C GLY A 182 -18.65 6.29 30.54
N PHE A 183 -18.15 5.44 29.65
CA PHE A 183 -18.69 4.08 29.51
C PHE A 183 -18.37 3.20 30.71
N GLY A 184 -17.18 3.38 31.31
CA GLY A 184 -16.78 2.71 32.54
C GLY A 184 -17.66 3.08 33.75
N GLU A 185 -18.00 4.39 33.92
CA GLU A 185 -18.93 4.86 34.94
C GLU A 185 -20.36 4.31 34.73
N LEU A 186 -20.81 4.32 33.45
CA LEU A 186 -22.12 3.74 33.10
C LEU A 186 -22.19 2.27 33.48
N LEU A 187 -21.19 1.46 33.16
CA LEU A 187 -21.12 0.04 33.52
C LEU A 187 -21.11 -0.15 35.04
N THR A 188 -20.44 0.71 35.78
CA THR A 188 -20.38 0.68 37.24
C THR A 188 -21.76 1.01 37.84
N SER A 189 -22.50 1.98 37.29
CA SER A 189 -23.84 2.36 37.76
C SER A 189 -24.88 1.26 37.55
N ILE A 190 -24.70 0.44 36.50
CA ILE A 190 -25.58 -0.72 36.21
C ILE A 190 -25.22 -1.93 37.09
N GLY A 191 -24.13 -1.87 37.87
CA GLY A 191 -23.68 -2.96 38.73
C GLY A 191 -23.04 -4.14 38.00
N THR A 192 -22.40 -3.88 36.84
CA THR A 192 -21.73 -4.93 36.07
C THR A 192 -20.51 -5.47 36.82
N PRO A 193 -20.24 -6.79 36.72
CA PRO A 193 -19.06 -7.40 37.33
C PRO A 193 -17.75 -6.79 36.76
N GLU A 194 -16.73 -6.66 37.59
CA GLU A 194 -15.46 -5.97 37.22
C GLU A 194 -14.78 -6.57 35.99
N TRP A 195 -14.82 -7.88 35.81
CA TRP A 195 -14.23 -8.54 34.64
C TRP A 195 -14.87 -8.05 33.32
N LEU A 196 -16.16 -7.77 33.31
CA LEU A 196 -16.86 -7.30 32.12
C LEU A 196 -16.55 -5.82 31.86
N LYS A 197 -16.40 -5.01 32.92
CA LYS A 197 -15.96 -3.63 32.83
C LYS A 197 -14.55 -3.55 32.21
N THR A 198 -13.62 -4.37 32.69
CA THR A 198 -12.25 -4.41 32.16
C THR A 198 -12.21 -4.80 30.68
N ILE A 199 -13.03 -5.75 30.24
CA ILE A 199 -13.06 -6.13 28.81
C ILE A 199 -13.68 -5.01 27.96
N LEU A 200 -14.80 -4.45 28.41
CA LEU A 200 -15.58 -3.51 27.60
C LEU A 200 -15.02 -2.08 27.65
N ALA A 201 -14.76 -1.53 28.85
CA ALA A 201 -14.25 -0.17 28.99
C ALA A 201 -12.73 -0.10 28.75
N ASP A 202 -11.93 -0.86 29.52
CA ASP A 202 -10.47 -0.77 29.41
C ASP A 202 -9.95 -1.46 28.14
N GLY A 203 -10.48 -2.62 27.77
CA GLY A 203 -10.05 -3.38 26.61
C GLY A 203 -10.56 -2.81 25.29
N ILE A 204 -11.87 -2.83 25.08
CA ILE A 204 -12.46 -2.34 23.81
C ILE A 204 -12.39 -0.82 23.75
N GLY A 205 -12.74 -0.11 24.82
CA GLY A 205 -12.66 1.35 24.91
C GLY A 205 -11.22 1.84 24.71
N GLY A 206 -10.25 1.24 25.40
CA GLY A 206 -8.82 1.54 25.22
C GLY A 206 -8.31 1.21 23.81
N GLY A 207 -8.80 0.14 23.19
CA GLY A 207 -8.52 -0.17 21.79
C GLY A 207 -9.06 0.88 20.81
N ILE A 208 -10.28 1.39 21.06
CA ILE A 208 -10.89 2.46 20.26
C ILE A 208 -10.12 3.77 20.46
N GLN A 209 -9.76 4.13 21.68
CA GLN A 209 -8.92 5.28 22.00
C GLN A 209 -7.60 5.19 21.26
N CYS A 210 -6.90 4.07 21.36
CA CYS A 210 -5.62 3.85 20.67
C CYS A 210 -5.71 4.07 19.16
N ILE A 211 -6.79 3.60 18.51
CA ILE A 211 -6.98 3.82 17.06
C ILE A 211 -7.28 5.28 16.77
N SER A 212 -8.05 5.93 17.63
CA SER A 212 -8.47 7.32 17.42
C SER A 212 -7.29 8.29 17.37
N THR A 213 -6.22 8.02 18.13
CA THR A 213 -4.98 8.83 18.10
C THR A 213 -4.26 8.75 16.75
N PHE A 214 -4.43 7.66 15.99
CA PHE A 214 -3.84 7.55 14.64
C PHE A 214 -4.67 8.19 13.54
N ILE A 215 -5.97 8.44 13.76
CA ILE A 215 -6.88 8.98 12.74
C ILE A 215 -6.38 10.31 12.16
N PRO A 216 -6.01 11.33 12.96
CA PRO A 216 -5.57 12.63 12.43
C PRO A 216 -4.33 12.51 11.56
N PHE A 217 -3.32 11.78 12.03
CA PHE A 217 -2.08 11.58 11.29
C PHE A 217 -2.32 10.85 9.96
N ILE A 218 -3.07 9.75 9.99
CA ILE A 218 -3.37 8.95 8.81
C ILE A 218 -4.26 9.72 7.82
N PHE A 219 -5.20 10.53 8.32
CA PHE A 219 -6.03 11.40 7.49
C PHE A 219 -5.16 12.41 6.73
N CYS A 220 -4.27 13.13 7.40
CA CYS A 220 -3.35 14.08 6.78
C CYS A 220 -2.42 13.40 5.77
N LEU A 221 -1.91 12.20 6.10
CA LEU A 221 -1.06 11.42 5.21
C LEU A 221 -1.82 11.01 3.93
N PHE A 222 -3.04 10.49 4.06
CA PHE A 222 -3.84 10.11 2.89
C PHE A 222 -4.29 11.31 2.08
N LEU A 223 -4.56 12.44 2.72
CA LEU A 223 -4.92 13.67 2.05
C LEU A 223 -3.77 14.17 1.17
N ALA A 224 -2.57 14.26 1.72
CA ALA A 224 -1.39 14.66 0.98
C ALA A 224 -1.05 13.67 -0.14
N LEU A 225 -1.13 12.36 0.14
CA LEU A 225 -0.90 11.32 -0.86
C LEU A 225 -1.92 11.38 -2.00
N SER A 226 -3.22 11.54 -1.69
CA SER A 226 -4.27 11.66 -2.70
C SER A 226 -4.12 12.92 -3.54
N PHE A 227 -3.65 14.02 -2.94
CA PHE A 227 -3.31 15.25 -3.67
C PHE A 227 -2.16 15.04 -4.65
N LEU A 228 -1.07 14.40 -4.22
CA LEU A 228 0.09 14.10 -5.07
C LEU A 228 -0.26 13.12 -6.21
N GLU A 229 -1.10 12.13 -5.92
CA GLU A 229 -1.57 11.17 -6.91
C GLU A 229 -2.46 11.84 -7.96
N ASP A 230 -3.44 12.61 -7.52
CA ASP A 230 -4.41 13.26 -8.40
C ASP A 230 -3.78 14.41 -9.23
N SER A 231 -2.72 15.06 -8.72
CA SER A 231 -1.96 16.06 -9.46
C SER A 231 -1.16 15.49 -10.64
N GLY A 232 -0.95 14.16 -10.71
CA GLY A 232 -0.11 13.49 -11.69
C GLY A 232 1.39 13.45 -11.32
N TYR A 233 1.76 13.93 -10.13
CA TYR A 233 3.17 13.90 -9.68
C TYR A 233 3.69 12.48 -9.46
N MET A 234 2.85 11.56 -8.97
CA MET A 234 3.26 10.17 -8.68
C MET A 234 3.72 9.40 -9.93
N ALA A 235 3.15 9.68 -11.11
CA ALA A 235 3.61 9.11 -12.37
C ALA A 235 5.06 9.51 -12.69
N ARG A 236 5.40 10.76 -12.43
CA ARG A 236 6.75 11.30 -12.65
C ARG A 236 7.75 10.75 -11.66
N ALA A 237 7.36 10.65 -10.40
CA ALA A 237 8.17 10.01 -9.38
C ALA A 237 8.51 8.56 -9.74
N ALA A 238 7.52 7.80 -10.20
CA ALA A 238 7.72 6.43 -10.67
C ALA A 238 8.68 6.37 -11.87
N PHE A 239 8.56 7.31 -12.82
CA PHE A 239 9.45 7.39 -13.98
C PHE A 239 10.90 7.71 -13.59
N VAL A 240 11.12 8.71 -12.73
CA VAL A 240 12.47 9.08 -12.25
C VAL A 240 13.17 7.91 -11.56
N MET A 241 12.41 7.13 -10.79
CA MET A 241 12.95 6.02 -10.02
C MET A 241 12.97 4.67 -10.76
N ASP A 242 12.41 4.62 -11.96
CA ASP A 242 12.31 3.38 -12.76
C ASP A 242 13.68 2.72 -12.99
N ARG A 243 14.69 3.51 -13.27
CA ARG A 243 16.06 3.00 -13.48
C ARG A 243 16.60 2.28 -12.23
N LEU A 244 16.35 2.83 -11.05
CA LEU A 244 16.80 2.22 -9.79
C LEU A 244 16.02 0.93 -9.51
N MET A 245 14.73 0.97 -9.75
CA MET A 245 13.86 -0.21 -9.54
C MET A 245 14.16 -1.34 -10.51
N ARG A 246 14.43 -1.04 -11.78
CA ARG A 246 14.87 -2.05 -12.78
C ARG A 246 16.14 -2.77 -12.36
N ALA A 247 17.08 -2.09 -11.72
CA ALA A 247 18.28 -2.73 -11.19
C ALA A 247 17.97 -3.81 -10.14
N LEU A 248 16.82 -3.70 -9.46
CA LEU A 248 16.30 -4.68 -8.52
C LEU A 248 15.35 -5.71 -9.17
N GLY A 249 15.11 -5.61 -10.48
CA GLY A 249 14.14 -6.44 -11.20
C GLY A 249 12.68 -6.08 -10.93
N LEU A 250 12.40 -4.84 -10.54
CA LEU A 250 11.07 -4.32 -10.25
C LEU A 250 10.70 -3.18 -11.22
N PRO A 251 9.41 -2.99 -11.55
CA PRO A 251 8.95 -1.85 -12.31
C PRO A 251 9.04 -0.56 -11.47
N GLY A 252 9.20 0.60 -12.10
CA GLY A 252 9.29 1.90 -11.42
C GLY A 252 8.11 2.20 -10.50
N LYS A 253 6.92 1.70 -10.82
CA LYS A 253 5.72 1.80 -9.96
C LYS A 253 5.92 1.20 -8.57
N ALA A 254 6.83 0.23 -8.39
CA ALA A 254 7.11 -0.39 -7.09
C ALA A 254 7.76 0.59 -6.10
N PHE A 255 8.39 1.64 -6.58
CA PHE A 255 9.06 2.63 -5.74
C PHE A 255 8.07 3.43 -4.88
N VAL A 256 6.92 3.80 -5.44
CA VAL A 256 5.89 4.59 -4.73
C VAL A 256 5.42 3.89 -3.43
N PRO A 257 4.99 2.61 -3.46
CA PRO A 257 4.69 1.86 -2.24
C PRO A 257 5.84 1.82 -1.24
N LEU A 258 7.07 1.61 -1.70
CA LEU A 258 8.23 1.51 -0.81
C LEU A 258 8.51 2.82 -0.07
N ILE A 259 8.44 3.95 -0.76
CA ILE A 259 8.62 5.26 -0.11
C ILE A 259 7.48 5.60 0.85
N VAL A 260 6.23 5.33 0.47
CA VAL A 260 5.09 5.49 1.37
C VAL A 260 5.27 4.64 2.64
N GLY A 261 5.99 3.51 2.54
CA GLY A 261 6.36 2.63 3.64
C GLY A 261 7.17 3.32 4.76
N PHE A 262 7.94 4.36 4.45
CA PHE A 262 8.62 5.17 5.48
C PHE A 262 7.64 5.98 6.33
N GLY A 263 6.49 6.34 5.78
CA GLY A 263 5.42 6.97 6.56
C GLY A 263 4.56 5.96 7.30
N CYS A 264 3.97 5.03 6.56
CA CYS A 264 3.11 4.00 7.11
C CYS A 264 3.08 2.76 6.20
N GLY A 265 3.28 1.57 6.77
CA GLY A 265 3.26 0.30 6.03
C GLY A 265 1.90 -0.08 5.45
N VAL A 266 0.79 0.35 6.07
CA VAL A 266 -0.56 0.01 5.60
C VAL A 266 -0.88 0.66 4.25
N PRO A 267 -0.76 1.99 4.06
CA PRO A 267 -0.92 2.60 2.76
C PRO A 267 0.12 2.13 1.75
N ALA A 268 1.33 1.81 2.17
CA ALA A 268 2.35 1.21 1.31
C ALA A 268 1.84 -0.10 0.66
N ILE A 269 1.36 -1.03 1.47
CA ILE A 269 0.78 -2.29 0.99
C ILE A 269 -0.47 -2.06 0.13
N MET A 270 -1.32 -1.10 0.51
CA MET A 270 -2.50 -0.76 -0.30
C MET A 270 -2.13 -0.20 -1.67
N ALA A 271 -1.08 0.62 -1.76
CA ALA A 271 -0.59 1.18 -3.02
C ALA A 271 -0.05 0.11 -3.99
N THR A 272 0.41 -1.05 -3.50
CA THR A 272 0.85 -2.14 -4.38
C THR A 272 -0.25 -2.73 -5.26
N ARG A 273 -1.52 -2.45 -4.96
CA ARG A 273 -2.67 -2.91 -5.77
C ARG A 273 -2.70 -2.30 -7.17
N THR A 274 -2.03 -1.19 -7.39
CA THR A 274 -1.88 -0.55 -8.71
C THR A 274 -0.90 -1.28 -9.62
N MET A 275 -0.20 -2.30 -9.10
CA MET A 275 0.77 -3.08 -9.85
C MET A 275 0.06 -4.22 -10.60
N GLU A 276 0.36 -4.35 -11.87
CA GLU A 276 -0.29 -5.29 -12.79
C GLU A 276 0.15 -6.73 -12.52
N GLN A 277 1.47 -6.95 -12.38
CA GLN A 277 2.00 -8.28 -12.17
C GLN A 277 1.91 -8.72 -10.70
N LYS A 278 1.34 -9.90 -10.48
CA LYS A 278 1.21 -10.50 -9.14
C LYS A 278 2.56 -10.71 -8.45
N GLN A 279 3.58 -11.11 -9.21
CA GLN A 279 4.92 -11.37 -8.68
C GLN A 279 5.58 -10.10 -8.15
N ASP A 280 5.52 -9.00 -8.92
CA ASP A 280 6.06 -7.71 -8.52
C ASP A 280 5.33 -7.14 -7.29
N ARG A 281 3.99 -7.30 -7.26
CA ARG A 281 3.17 -6.93 -6.12
C ARG A 281 3.57 -7.68 -4.85
N ILE A 282 3.72 -9.01 -4.92
CA ILE A 282 4.13 -9.83 -3.78
C ILE A 282 5.53 -9.44 -3.31
N THR A 283 6.48 -9.26 -4.23
CA THR A 283 7.84 -8.83 -3.89
C THR A 283 7.81 -7.48 -3.16
N THR A 284 7.09 -6.49 -3.69
CA THR A 284 6.98 -5.17 -3.07
C THR A 284 6.30 -5.22 -1.71
N VAL A 285 5.26 -6.04 -1.55
CA VAL A 285 4.59 -6.26 -0.24
C VAL A 285 5.55 -6.84 0.79
N LEU A 286 6.42 -7.79 0.38
CA LEU A 286 7.41 -8.40 1.28
C LEU A 286 8.59 -7.46 1.60
N MET A 287 8.90 -6.51 0.74
CA MET A 287 9.92 -5.47 0.99
C MET A 287 9.40 -4.36 1.92
N ALA A 288 8.11 -4.01 1.83
CA ALA A 288 7.52 -2.87 2.54
C ALA A 288 7.71 -2.91 4.08
N PRO A 289 7.64 -4.05 4.80
CA PRO A 289 7.85 -4.11 6.24
C PRO A 289 9.25 -3.71 6.70
N PHE A 290 10.26 -3.80 5.85
CA PHE A 290 11.63 -3.38 6.18
C PHE A 290 11.80 -1.87 6.16
N MET A 291 10.90 -1.12 5.51
CA MET A 291 10.88 0.33 5.57
C MET A 291 10.47 0.79 6.97
N SER A 292 11.38 1.52 7.63
CA SER A 292 11.13 2.01 8.99
C SER A 292 10.16 3.17 8.96
N CYS A 293 8.95 2.95 9.45
CA CYS A 293 7.91 3.99 9.50
C CYS A 293 8.02 4.86 10.75
N GLY A 294 7.35 6.01 10.74
CA GLY A 294 7.37 6.98 11.84
C GLY A 294 6.95 6.38 13.20
N ALA A 295 6.06 5.40 13.22
CA ALA A 295 5.64 4.71 14.45
C ALA A 295 6.75 3.84 15.09
N ARG A 296 7.82 3.51 14.37
CA ARG A 296 8.99 2.82 14.94
C ARG A 296 10.01 3.78 15.54
N LEU A 297 9.97 5.05 15.16
CA LEU A 297 10.94 6.03 15.60
C LEU A 297 10.98 6.19 17.13
N PRO A 298 9.86 6.29 17.87
CA PRO A 298 9.88 6.36 19.33
C PRO A 298 10.59 5.16 19.98
N VAL A 299 10.37 3.94 19.44
CA VAL A 299 11.03 2.73 19.92
C VAL A 299 12.54 2.80 19.68
N TYR A 300 12.96 3.23 18.49
CA TYR A 300 14.38 3.39 18.16
C TYR A 300 15.05 4.43 19.05
N VAL A 301 14.39 5.57 19.30
CA VAL A 301 14.89 6.63 20.17
C VAL A 301 14.99 6.13 21.61
N LEU A 302 13.98 5.41 22.12
CA LEU A 302 14.00 4.83 23.46
C LEU A 302 15.22 3.94 23.68
N PHE A 303 15.46 2.99 22.76
CA PHE A 303 16.62 2.10 22.86
C PHE A 303 17.94 2.83 22.61
N ALA A 304 17.97 3.78 21.68
CA ALA A 304 19.15 4.57 21.39
C ALA A 304 19.60 5.42 22.59
N THR A 305 18.66 6.08 23.25
CA THR A 305 18.96 6.89 24.47
C THR A 305 19.35 6.01 25.66
N ALA A 306 18.76 4.81 25.78
CA ALA A 306 19.08 3.90 26.88
C ALA A 306 20.49 3.29 26.73
N PHE A 307 20.89 2.88 25.52
CA PHE A 307 22.15 2.17 25.28
C PHE A 307 23.30 3.06 24.79
N TRP A 308 23.01 4.13 24.05
CA TRP A 308 24.00 5.05 23.46
C TRP A 308 23.60 6.52 23.63
N PRO A 309 23.61 7.07 24.87
CA PRO A 309 23.16 8.45 25.11
C PRO A 309 23.93 9.50 24.31
N MET A 310 25.24 9.26 24.05
CA MET A 310 26.10 10.22 23.33
C MET A 310 26.00 10.14 21.80
N SER A 311 25.51 9.02 21.21
CA SER A 311 25.51 8.79 19.78
C SER A 311 24.21 8.12 19.27
N GLY A 312 23.12 8.27 20.02
CA GLY A 312 21.82 7.66 19.69
C GLY A 312 21.30 8.02 18.28
N GLN A 313 21.58 9.23 17.82
CA GLN A 313 21.20 9.68 16.45
C GLN A 313 21.84 8.82 15.36
N ASN A 314 23.12 8.47 15.52
CA ASN A 314 23.85 7.63 14.55
C ASN A 314 23.32 6.19 14.53
N LEU A 315 22.92 5.67 15.71
CA LEU A 315 22.31 4.36 15.82
C LEU A 315 20.95 4.33 15.08
N VAL A 316 20.10 5.33 15.31
CA VAL A 316 18.80 5.43 14.64
C VAL A 316 18.99 5.51 13.13
N PHE A 317 19.91 6.36 12.65
CA PHE A 317 20.23 6.46 11.23
C PHE A 317 20.74 5.12 10.67
N GLY A 318 21.63 4.43 11.40
CA GLY A 318 22.12 3.10 11.02
C GLY A 318 21.00 2.07 10.88
N LEU A 319 20.01 2.07 11.79
CA LEU A 319 18.84 1.18 11.71
C LEU A 319 17.98 1.44 10.48
N TYR A 320 17.80 2.70 10.09
CA TYR A 320 17.12 3.04 8.84
C TYR A 320 17.88 2.50 7.62
N LEU A 321 19.20 2.67 7.62
CA LEU A 321 20.05 2.19 6.53
C LEU A 321 20.02 0.65 6.42
N ILE A 322 20.10 -0.04 7.55
CA ILE A 322 19.99 -1.50 7.61
C ILE A 322 18.61 -1.95 7.10
N GLY A 323 17.54 -1.25 7.45
CA GLY A 323 16.19 -1.53 6.95
C GLY A 323 16.11 -1.43 5.41
N ILE A 324 16.69 -0.37 4.83
CA ILE A 324 16.74 -0.19 3.37
C ILE A 324 17.57 -1.31 2.72
N LEU A 325 18.73 -1.65 3.27
CA LEU A 325 19.57 -2.73 2.75
C LEU A 325 18.86 -4.09 2.84
N ALA A 326 18.13 -4.36 3.92
CA ALA A 326 17.34 -5.57 4.09
C ALA A 326 16.20 -5.65 3.06
N ALA A 327 15.52 -4.53 2.79
CA ALA A 327 14.50 -4.46 1.74
C ALA A 327 15.09 -4.78 0.36
N ILE A 328 16.22 -4.16 0.01
CA ILE A 328 16.93 -4.41 -1.24
C ILE A 328 17.35 -5.87 -1.36
N ALA A 329 17.96 -6.43 -0.31
CA ALA A 329 18.37 -7.84 -0.25
C ALA A 329 17.18 -8.78 -0.43
N THR A 330 16.06 -8.50 0.22
CA THR A 330 14.81 -9.28 0.10
C THR A 330 14.28 -9.25 -1.33
N GLY A 331 14.19 -8.07 -1.94
CA GLY A 331 13.74 -7.92 -3.33
C GLY A 331 14.62 -8.69 -4.31
N PHE A 332 15.93 -8.55 -4.17
CA PHE A 332 16.91 -9.24 -5.01
C PHE A 332 16.86 -10.77 -4.84
N MET A 333 16.77 -11.25 -3.60
CA MET A 333 16.66 -12.67 -3.30
C MET A 333 15.37 -13.28 -3.89
N LEU A 334 14.23 -12.63 -3.68
CA LEU A 334 12.93 -13.12 -4.17
C LEU A 334 12.88 -13.16 -5.69
N LYS A 335 13.41 -12.15 -6.37
CA LYS A 335 13.46 -12.10 -7.84
C LYS A 335 14.40 -13.14 -8.44
N ARG A 336 15.42 -13.57 -7.72
CA ARG A 336 16.35 -14.64 -8.17
C ARG A 336 15.89 -16.06 -7.81
N THR A 337 14.98 -16.20 -6.84
CA THR A 337 14.58 -17.53 -6.34
C THR A 337 13.12 -17.83 -6.66
N ALA A 338 12.20 -17.41 -5.79
CA ALA A 338 10.81 -17.86 -5.81
C ALA A 338 9.92 -17.09 -6.80
N LEU A 339 10.27 -15.83 -7.10
CA LEU A 339 9.46 -14.93 -7.92
C LEU A 339 10.24 -14.46 -9.16
N ALA A 340 11.08 -15.33 -9.71
CA ALA A 340 11.77 -15.09 -10.96
C ALA A 340 10.75 -14.91 -12.09
N GLY A 341 10.82 -13.80 -12.81
CA GLY A 341 9.95 -13.50 -13.93
C GLY A 341 10.52 -12.35 -14.75
N GLN A 342 10.08 -12.23 -16.00
CA GLN A 342 10.46 -11.10 -16.83
C GLN A 342 9.83 -9.83 -16.25
N THR A 343 10.64 -8.80 -16.05
CA THR A 343 10.14 -7.47 -15.73
C THR A 343 9.39 -6.95 -16.95
N SER A 344 8.11 -6.69 -16.81
CA SER A 344 7.34 -6.05 -17.89
C SER A 344 7.96 -4.70 -18.21
N ALA A 345 8.11 -4.42 -19.49
CA ALA A 345 8.54 -3.11 -19.94
C ALA A 345 7.53 -2.08 -19.43
N PHE A 346 8.01 -1.16 -18.58
CA PHE A 346 7.17 -0.10 -18.05
C PHE A 346 7.03 0.99 -19.10
N VAL A 347 5.94 0.94 -19.85
CA VAL A 347 5.51 2.01 -20.74
C VAL A 347 4.33 2.70 -20.08
N MET A 348 4.49 3.93 -19.65
CA MET A 348 3.43 4.73 -19.06
C MET A 348 3.40 6.10 -19.73
N GLU A 349 2.26 6.48 -20.25
CA GLU A 349 2.02 7.86 -20.63
C GLU A 349 1.98 8.73 -19.36
N ILE A 350 2.74 9.81 -19.38
CA ILE A 350 2.77 10.75 -18.26
C ILE A 350 1.60 11.72 -18.45
N PRO A 351 0.55 11.67 -17.60
CA PRO A 351 -0.58 12.57 -17.75
C PRO A 351 -0.18 14.01 -17.52
N PRO A 352 -0.80 15.02 -18.17
CA PRO A 352 -0.52 16.41 -17.88
C PRO A 352 -0.82 16.76 -16.42
N TYR A 353 -0.11 17.74 -15.86
CA TYR A 353 -0.45 18.25 -14.53
C TYR A 353 -1.84 18.90 -14.55
N HIS A 354 -2.61 18.60 -13.56
CA HIS A 354 -3.89 19.28 -13.31
C HIS A 354 -4.05 19.56 -11.81
N LEU A 355 -4.77 20.62 -11.51
CA LEU A 355 -5.10 20.94 -10.12
C LEU A 355 -6.14 19.95 -9.63
N PRO A 356 -5.84 19.20 -8.55
CA PRO A 356 -6.78 18.28 -7.95
C PRO A 356 -8.04 18.99 -7.47
N THR A 357 -9.20 18.38 -7.71
CA THR A 357 -10.45 18.92 -7.15
C THR A 357 -10.57 18.49 -5.68
N ALA A 358 -10.85 19.46 -4.81
CA ALA A 358 -10.95 19.20 -3.35
C ALA A 358 -11.96 18.08 -3.02
N LYS A 359 -13.07 18.02 -3.75
CA LYS A 359 -14.09 16.96 -3.60
C LYS A 359 -13.50 15.57 -3.82
N ASN A 360 -12.75 15.38 -4.91
CA ASN A 360 -12.17 14.07 -5.25
C ASN A 360 -11.09 13.67 -4.25
N VAL A 361 -10.22 14.60 -3.86
CA VAL A 361 -9.17 14.37 -2.86
C VAL A 361 -9.78 13.94 -1.53
N LEU A 362 -10.81 14.64 -1.05
CA LEU A 362 -11.49 14.33 0.21
C LEU A 362 -12.23 12.98 0.14
N LEU A 363 -12.94 12.68 -0.95
CA LEU A 363 -13.63 11.40 -1.11
C LEU A 363 -12.64 10.23 -1.11
N ARG A 364 -11.55 10.31 -1.88
CA ARG A 364 -10.51 9.28 -1.90
C ARG A 364 -9.83 9.11 -0.54
N THR A 365 -9.56 10.22 0.14
CA THR A 365 -9.01 10.21 1.50
C THR A 365 -9.95 9.51 2.47
N TRP A 366 -11.24 9.84 2.41
CA TRP A 366 -12.25 9.21 3.26
C TRP A 366 -12.39 7.72 3.02
N ASP A 367 -12.43 7.27 1.75
CA ASP A 367 -12.53 5.85 1.41
C ASP A 367 -11.31 5.05 1.92
N ARG A 368 -10.11 5.63 1.81
CA ARG A 368 -8.88 5.03 2.34
C ARG A 368 -8.88 4.98 3.86
N LEU A 369 -9.25 6.07 4.51
CA LEU A 369 -9.36 6.16 5.97
C LEU A 369 -10.40 5.18 6.51
N LYS A 370 -11.60 5.14 5.92
CA LYS A 370 -12.65 4.17 6.26
C LYS A 370 -12.15 2.74 6.14
N SER A 371 -11.47 2.42 5.04
CA SER A 371 -10.89 1.09 4.83
C SER A 371 -9.83 0.74 5.89
N PHE A 372 -9.01 1.71 6.31
CA PHE A 372 -8.04 1.53 7.39
C PHE A 372 -8.73 1.26 8.73
N ILE A 373 -9.67 2.12 9.14
CA ILE A 373 -10.38 2.01 10.43
C ILE A 373 -11.04 0.63 10.54
N PHE A 374 -11.78 0.20 9.51
CA PHE A 374 -12.49 -1.07 9.58
C PHE A 374 -11.60 -2.31 9.48
N ARG A 375 -10.47 -2.26 8.76
CA ARG A 375 -9.59 -3.42 8.59
C ARG A 375 -8.54 -3.52 9.68
N ALA A 376 -7.74 -2.47 9.85
CA ALA A 376 -6.68 -2.45 10.86
C ALA A 376 -7.26 -2.22 12.27
N GLY A 377 -8.23 -1.31 12.39
CA GLY A 377 -8.87 -0.99 13.65
C GLY A 377 -9.51 -2.21 14.32
N LYS A 378 -10.27 -3.02 13.59
CA LYS A 378 -10.86 -4.24 14.11
C LYS A 378 -9.81 -5.18 14.74
N VAL A 379 -8.65 -5.33 14.11
CA VAL A 379 -7.57 -6.19 14.61
C VAL A 379 -6.95 -5.59 15.87
N ILE A 380 -6.69 -4.27 15.86
CA ILE A 380 -6.06 -3.58 16.99
C ILE A 380 -6.97 -3.61 18.21
N VAL A 381 -8.28 -3.32 18.07
CA VAL A 381 -9.24 -3.37 19.20
C VAL A 381 -9.28 -4.74 19.84
N VAL A 382 -9.40 -5.81 19.04
CA VAL A 382 -9.42 -7.17 19.56
C VAL A 382 -8.10 -7.51 20.27
N LEU A 383 -6.97 -7.10 19.68
CA LEU A 383 -5.67 -7.36 20.27
C LEU A 383 -5.50 -6.64 21.62
N VAL A 384 -5.82 -5.33 21.67
CA VAL A 384 -5.74 -4.54 22.90
C VAL A 384 -6.69 -5.11 23.96
N ALA A 385 -7.91 -5.50 23.59
CA ALA A 385 -8.87 -6.12 24.51
C ALA A 385 -8.32 -7.43 25.10
N VAL A 386 -7.71 -8.29 24.29
CA VAL A 386 -7.09 -9.53 24.75
C VAL A 386 -5.90 -9.26 25.66
N LEU A 387 -5.01 -8.32 25.31
CA LEU A 387 -3.85 -7.97 26.13
C LEU A 387 -4.30 -7.36 27.48
N CYS A 388 -5.28 -6.47 27.47
CA CYS A 388 -5.82 -5.87 28.68
C CYS A 388 -6.46 -6.92 29.59
N PHE A 389 -7.23 -7.85 29.04
CA PHE A 389 -7.81 -8.97 29.78
C PHE A 389 -6.73 -9.85 30.42
N LEU A 390 -5.73 -10.27 29.66
CA LEU A 390 -4.62 -11.09 30.17
C LEU A 390 -3.78 -10.36 31.24
N ASN A 391 -3.66 -9.04 31.13
CA ASN A 391 -2.96 -8.24 32.13
C ASN A 391 -3.75 -8.07 33.42
N SER A 392 -5.09 -7.99 33.32
CA SER A 392 -5.99 -7.84 34.47
C SER A 392 -6.25 -9.17 35.20
N LEU A 393 -6.15 -10.31 34.52
CA LEU A 393 -6.38 -11.62 35.08
C LEU A 393 -5.17 -12.08 35.92
N GLY A 394 -5.37 -12.35 37.19
CA GLY A 394 -4.38 -12.98 38.06
C GLY A 394 -4.32 -14.49 37.88
N THR A 395 -3.17 -15.10 38.14
CA THR A 395 -3.01 -16.56 38.16
C THR A 395 -3.87 -17.26 39.19
N ASP A 396 -4.32 -16.51 40.22
CA ASP A 396 -5.20 -16.99 41.29
C ASP A 396 -6.69 -16.83 40.93
N GLY A 397 -7.03 -16.46 39.69
CA GLY A 397 -8.40 -16.15 39.29
C GLY A 397 -8.95 -14.81 39.82
N SER A 398 -8.10 -14.01 40.46
CA SER A 398 -8.45 -12.67 40.92
C SER A 398 -8.35 -11.68 39.76
N PHE A 399 -9.29 -10.72 39.68
CA PHE A 399 -9.22 -9.61 38.72
C PHE A 399 -8.62 -8.38 39.38
N ARG A 400 -8.16 -7.42 38.55
CA ARG A 400 -7.52 -6.17 38.96
C ARG A 400 -6.04 -6.27 39.30
N ASN A 401 -5.36 -7.27 38.73
CA ASN A 401 -3.89 -7.44 38.88
C ASN A 401 -3.13 -6.75 37.74
N GLN A 402 -3.63 -5.60 37.26
CA GLN A 402 -2.95 -4.84 36.22
C GLN A 402 -1.51 -4.50 36.67
N ASP A 403 -0.57 -4.77 35.79
CA ASP A 403 0.85 -4.45 35.97
C ASP A 403 1.52 -5.09 37.20
N THR A 404 0.98 -6.21 37.68
CA THR A 404 1.57 -6.97 38.80
C THR A 404 2.23 -8.25 38.32
N ASP A 405 3.23 -8.72 39.11
CA ASP A 405 3.91 -10.01 38.88
C ASP A 405 2.97 -11.22 38.88
N LYS A 406 1.73 -11.05 39.33
CA LYS A 406 0.69 -12.07 39.45
C LYS A 406 -0.22 -12.16 38.23
N SER A 407 -0.09 -11.24 37.25
CA SER A 407 -0.91 -11.28 36.04
C SER A 407 -0.56 -12.49 35.17
N VAL A 408 -1.53 -13.04 34.47
CA VAL A 408 -1.31 -14.12 33.49
C VAL A 408 -0.33 -13.66 32.41
N LEU A 409 -0.38 -12.37 32.03
CA LEU A 409 0.54 -11.79 31.07
C LEU A 409 1.99 -11.87 31.56
N SER A 410 2.25 -11.61 32.86
CA SER A 410 3.59 -11.72 33.44
C SER A 410 4.10 -13.15 33.44
N GLN A 411 3.25 -14.14 33.70
CA GLN A 411 3.63 -15.56 33.64
C GLN A 411 3.96 -16.00 32.20
N ILE A 412 3.18 -15.56 31.23
CA ILE A 412 3.48 -15.77 29.80
C ILE A 412 4.85 -15.14 29.49
N GLY A 413 5.10 -13.91 29.95
CA GLY A 413 6.38 -13.24 29.76
C GLY A 413 7.53 -14.04 30.33
N LYS A 414 7.44 -14.49 31.58
CA LYS A 414 8.46 -15.33 32.24
C LYS A 414 8.69 -16.65 31.50
N THR A 415 7.66 -17.24 30.94
CA THR A 415 7.75 -18.47 30.12
C THR A 415 8.45 -18.24 28.77
N ILE A 416 8.33 -17.04 28.21
CA ILE A 416 8.92 -16.68 26.92
C ILE A 416 10.38 -16.21 27.08
N VAL A 417 10.79 -15.72 28.25
CA VAL A 417 12.16 -15.24 28.55
C VAL A 417 13.25 -16.21 28.06
N PRO A 418 13.17 -17.56 28.25
CA PRO A 418 14.19 -18.47 27.76
C PRO A 418 14.50 -18.35 26.25
N VAL A 419 13.50 -18.00 25.44
CA VAL A 419 13.66 -17.79 23.98
C VAL A 419 14.51 -16.54 23.70
N PHE A 420 14.40 -15.52 24.56
CA PHE A 420 15.15 -14.26 24.45
C PHE A 420 16.45 -14.23 25.25
N LYS A 421 16.78 -15.31 25.97
CA LYS A 421 18.04 -15.44 26.72
C LYS A 421 19.29 -15.23 25.85
N PRO A 422 19.36 -15.71 24.59
CA PRO A 422 20.47 -15.41 23.69
C PRO A 422 20.63 -13.92 23.36
N MET A 423 19.57 -13.12 23.53
CA MET A 423 19.58 -11.67 23.33
C MET A 423 19.91 -10.88 24.60
N GLY A 424 20.28 -11.56 25.70
CA GLY A 424 20.68 -10.95 26.97
C GLY A 424 19.50 -10.61 27.90
N VAL A 425 18.28 -11.09 27.65
CA VAL A 425 17.14 -10.87 28.54
C VAL A 425 17.19 -11.85 29.70
N SER A 426 17.35 -11.32 30.94
CA SER A 426 17.34 -12.13 32.18
C SER A 426 15.91 -12.43 32.65
N ALA A 427 15.75 -13.44 33.51
CA ALA A 427 14.45 -13.80 34.06
C ALA A 427 13.81 -12.67 34.90
N GLU A 428 14.65 -11.81 35.49
CA GLU A 428 14.20 -10.64 36.25
C GLU A 428 13.67 -9.52 35.35
N ASN A 429 14.13 -9.50 34.08
CA ASN A 429 13.74 -8.51 33.07
C ASN A 429 12.64 -9.04 32.14
N TRP A 430 11.68 -9.79 32.68
CA TRP A 430 10.53 -10.32 31.95
C TRP A 430 9.67 -9.23 31.24
N PRO A 431 9.55 -7.97 31.74
CA PRO A 431 8.83 -6.93 31.03
C PRO A 431 9.39 -6.65 29.63
N ALA A 432 10.73 -6.74 29.47
CA ALA A 432 11.34 -6.59 28.17
C ALA A 432 10.90 -7.69 27.19
N ALA A 433 10.77 -8.95 27.66
CA ALA A 433 10.29 -10.04 26.82
C ALA A 433 8.83 -9.84 26.39
N ILE A 434 7.97 -9.33 27.29
CA ILE A 434 6.58 -8.96 26.94
C ILE A 434 6.58 -7.80 25.97
N GLY A 435 7.37 -6.76 26.18
CA GLY A 435 7.48 -5.63 25.26
C GLY A 435 7.87 -6.06 23.85
N VAL A 436 8.82 -6.97 23.70
CA VAL A 436 9.20 -7.53 22.39
C VAL A 436 8.06 -8.36 21.79
N PHE A 437 7.39 -9.21 22.59
CA PHE A 437 6.28 -10.02 22.13
C PHE A 437 5.07 -9.17 21.68
N THR A 438 4.68 -8.19 22.49
CA THR A 438 3.62 -7.25 22.13
C THR A 438 3.99 -6.41 20.91
N GLY A 439 5.28 -6.07 20.77
CA GLY A 439 5.81 -5.35 19.62
C GLY A 439 5.73 -6.11 18.29
N ILE A 440 5.78 -7.44 18.33
CA ILE A 440 5.53 -8.27 17.14
C ILE A 440 4.05 -8.17 16.70
N LEU A 441 3.15 -8.10 17.66
CA LEU A 441 1.70 -8.03 17.42
C LEU A 441 1.26 -6.59 17.10
N ALA A 442 1.69 -5.63 17.93
CA ALA A 442 1.38 -4.19 17.79
C ALA A 442 2.58 -3.37 18.23
N LYS A 443 3.38 -2.93 17.26
CA LYS A 443 4.62 -2.16 17.50
C LYS A 443 4.39 -0.85 18.28
N GLU A 444 3.21 -0.27 18.16
CA GLU A 444 2.79 0.94 18.86
C GLU A 444 2.63 0.70 20.36
N ALA A 445 2.24 -0.51 20.76
CA ALA A 445 2.02 -0.87 22.14
C ALA A 445 3.33 -1.10 22.94
N VAL A 446 4.47 -1.26 22.26
CA VAL A 446 5.76 -1.55 22.92
C VAL A 446 6.08 -0.52 24.01
N VAL A 447 6.05 0.77 23.64
CA VAL A 447 6.44 1.84 24.55
C VAL A 447 5.47 1.93 25.74
N GLY A 448 4.16 1.92 25.47
CA GLY A 448 3.15 1.95 26.52
C GLY A 448 3.20 0.72 27.45
N THR A 449 3.40 -0.48 26.88
CA THR A 449 3.53 -1.70 27.68
C THR A 449 4.80 -1.68 28.56
N LEU A 450 5.93 -1.24 28.03
CA LEU A 450 7.16 -1.13 28.79
C LEU A 450 7.04 -0.08 29.89
N ASP A 451 6.50 1.10 29.56
CA ASP A 451 6.30 2.18 30.53
C ASP A 451 5.40 1.73 31.69
N SER A 452 4.26 1.13 31.39
CA SER A 452 3.32 0.60 32.38
C SER A 452 3.97 -0.47 33.26
N LEU A 453 4.63 -1.48 32.67
CA LEU A 453 5.22 -2.58 33.44
C LEU A 453 6.41 -2.15 34.27
N TYR A 454 7.27 -1.26 33.78
CA TYR A 454 8.40 -0.76 34.53
C TYR A 454 8.00 0.25 35.61
N SER A 455 6.99 1.09 35.38
CA SER A 455 6.44 1.99 36.39
C SER A 455 5.84 1.21 37.57
N GLY A 456 5.08 0.13 37.29
CA GLY A 456 4.53 -0.75 38.32
C GLY A 456 5.58 -1.48 39.17
N ILE A 457 6.72 -1.84 38.57
CA ILE A 457 7.86 -2.44 39.29
C ILE A 457 8.66 -1.39 40.07
N GLY A 458 8.81 -0.18 39.49
CA GLY A 458 9.58 0.93 40.14
C GLY A 458 8.93 1.45 41.42
N ASP A 459 7.61 1.48 41.49
CA ASP A 459 6.87 1.95 42.68
C ASP A 459 7.10 1.01 43.90
N LYS A 460 7.30 -0.28 43.63
CA LYS A 460 7.64 -1.26 44.68
C LYS A 460 9.11 -1.17 45.19
N SER A 461 10.03 -0.59 44.41
CA SER A 461 11.45 -0.54 44.75
C SER A 461 11.88 0.79 45.37
N GLY A 462 10.98 1.74 45.58
CA GLY A 462 11.29 3.04 46.19
C GLY A 462 12.26 3.93 45.41
N ARG A 463 12.62 3.56 44.21
CA ARG A 463 13.41 4.39 43.28
C ARG A 463 12.46 5.04 42.27
N ARG A 464 12.20 6.34 42.45
CA ARG A 464 11.57 7.17 41.44
C ARG A 464 12.36 7.08 40.15
N GLY A 465 11.83 6.38 39.19
CA GLY A 465 12.44 6.25 37.87
C GLY A 465 12.59 7.61 37.20
N CYS A 466 13.73 7.85 36.59
CA CYS A 466 14.14 9.05 35.85
C CYS A 466 13.33 9.28 34.54
N PHE A 467 12.02 9.10 34.54
CA PHE A 467 11.14 9.45 33.43
C PHE A 467 9.90 10.19 33.90
N GLY A 468 10.14 11.22 34.68
CA GLY A 468 9.14 12.16 35.09
C GLY A 468 9.32 13.49 34.37
N ARG A 469 8.38 13.85 33.53
CA ARG A 469 8.10 15.20 33.05
C ARG A 469 9.25 15.91 32.32
N THR A 470 9.29 15.82 31.01
CA THR A 470 9.53 17.01 30.20
C THR A 470 8.23 17.80 30.14
N GLY A 471 7.86 18.38 31.27
CA GLY A 471 6.85 19.39 31.34
C GLY A 471 7.42 20.69 30.79
N SER A 472 6.61 21.33 30.02
CA SER A 472 6.64 22.75 29.70
C SER A 472 7.35 23.60 30.73
N GLN A 473 8.42 24.28 30.33
CA GLN A 473 8.76 25.64 30.79
C GLN A 473 9.56 26.33 29.69
N ASP A 474 8.97 27.44 29.26
CA ASP A 474 9.43 28.57 28.43
C ASP A 474 9.42 28.37 26.93
#